data_a3b4f033d33fde92ad3fa9cfd97d5ddb
#
_entry.id   a3b4f033d33fde92ad3fa9cfd97d5ddb
#
_cell.length_a   1.000
_cell.length_b   1.000
_cell.length_c   1.000
_cell.angle_alpha   90.00
_cell.angle_beta   90.00
_cell.angle_gamma   90.00
#
_symmetry.space_group_name_H-M   'P 1'
#
loop_
_entity.id
_entity.type
_entity.pdbx_description
1 polymer ?
#
loop_
_entity_poly.entity_id
_entity_poly.type
_entity_poly.pdbx_seq_one_letter_code
_entity_poly.pdbx_strand_id
1 'polypeptide(L)'
;MVVNMTLQQLKYIIMVAETGTITEAASRLFISQPSLTNAIHELEKEMNITIFDRTNKGIHISKDGEDFLGYARQVLEQATLLEDRYKGGNGGKQEFCVSTQHYSFAVQAFVEMVRQFG
;
A
#
# COMPACT_ATOMS: atom_id res chain seq x y z
N MET A 1 16.66 12.22 0.79
CA MET A 1 15.64 11.90 -0.21
C MET A 1 14.26 12.23 0.32
N VAL A 2 13.44 12.84 -0.50
CA VAL A 2 12.07 13.18 -0.13
C VAL A 2 11.13 12.12 -0.70
N VAL A 3 10.35 11.48 0.16
CA VAL A 3 9.36 10.51 -0.26
C VAL A 3 7.99 11.16 -0.15
N ASN A 4 7.34 11.34 -1.30
CA ASN A 4 5.99 11.93 -1.36
C ASN A 4 4.90 10.87 -1.40
N MET A 5 5.29 9.61 -1.55
CA MET A 5 4.35 8.50 -1.54
C MET A 5 3.64 8.41 -0.19
N THR A 6 2.33 8.20 -0.21
CA THR A 6 1.52 8.10 1.01
C THR A 6 0.94 6.70 1.15
N LEU A 7 0.60 6.35 2.40
CA LEU A 7 -0.09 5.09 2.67
C LEU A 7 -1.45 5.06 1.98
N GLN A 8 -2.11 6.21 1.86
CA GLN A 8 -3.38 6.31 1.18
C GLN A 8 -3.26 5.93 -0.30
N GLN A 9 -2.19 6.39 -0.96
CA GLN A 9 -1.95 6.01 -2.36
C GLN A 9 -1.75 4.51 -2.49
N LEU A 10 -1.04 3.89 -1.54
CA LEU A 10 -0.85 2.44 -1.56
C LEU A 10 -2.17 1.69 -1.37
N LYS A 11 -3.03 2.18 -0.49
CA LYS A 11 -4.37 1.60 -0.31
C LYS A 11 -5.18 1.70 -1.60
N TYR A 12 -5.07 2.81 -2.30
CA TYR A 12 -5.80 3.04 -3.54
C TYR A 12 -5.39 2.03 -4.61
N ILE A 13 -4.08 1.85 -4.82
CA ILE A 13 -3.63 0.92 -5.86
C ILE A 13 -3.98 -0.53 -5.52
N ILE A 14 -3.95 -0.90 -4.26
CA ILE A 14 -4.34 -2.25 -3.84
C ILE A 14 -5.83 -2.46 -4.10
N MET A 15 -6.66 -1.46 -3.79
CA MET A 15 -8.09 -1.57 -4.05
C MET A 15 -8.38 -1.75 -5.55
N VAL A 16 -7.69 -0.99 -6.40
CA VAL A 16 -7.84 -1.14 -7.85
C VAL A 16 -7.43 -2.53 -8.30
N ALA A 17 -6.33 -3.05 -7.76
CA ALA A 17 -5.86 -4.39 -8.11
C ALA A 17 -6.87 -5.47 -7.69
N GLU A 18 -7.49 -5.30 -6.53
CA GLU A 18 -8.46 -6.27 -6.02
C GLU A 18 -9.78 -6.23 -6.76
N THR A 19 -10.25 -5.04 -7.13
CA THR A 19 -11.55 -4.89 -7.79
C THR A 19 -11.46 -5.08 -9.30
N GLY A 20 -10.32 -4.76 -9.89
CA GLY A 20 -10.10 -4.87 -11.32
C GLY A 20 -10.61 -3.70 -12.15
N THR A 21 -11.26 -2.72 -11.54
CA THR A 21 -11.73 -1.53 -12.26
C THR A 21 -11.58 -0.29 -11.39
N ILE A 22 -11.39 0.85 -12.05
CA ILE A 22 -11.34 2.14 -11.36
C ILE A 22 -12.71 2.50 -10.76
N THR A 23 -13.77 2.20 -11.49
CA THR A 23 -15.14 2.54 -11.07
C THR A 23 -15.47 1.86 -9.72
N GLU A 24 -15.24 0.55 -9.66
CA GLU A 24 -15.54 -0.21 -8.46
C GLU A 24 -14.64 0.21 -7.29
N ALA A 25 -13.35 0.40 -7.57
CA ALA A 25 -12.41 0.82 -6.55
C ALA A 25 -12.80 2.17 -5.95
N ALA A 26 -13.12 3.14 -6.80
CA ALA A 26 -13.54 4.46 -6.34
C ALA A 26 -14.79 4.38 -5.47
N SER A 27 -15.74 3.54 -5.88
CA SER A 27 -16.96 3.33 -5.11
C SER A 27 -16.66 2.79 -3.72
N ARG A 28 -15.82 1.80 -3.63
CA ARG A 28 -15.46 1.20 -2.33
C ARG A 28 -14.65 2.14 -1.46
N LEU A 29 -13.86 3.01 -2.07
CA LEU A 29 -13.04 3.99 -1.36
C LEU A 29 -13.79 5.27 -1.01
N PHE A 30 -15.01 5.42 -1.50
CA PHE A 30 -15.85 6.61 -1.28
C PHE A 30 -15.19 7.88 -1.81
N ILE A 31 -14.55 7.77 -2.98
CA ILE A 31 -13.93 8.90 -3.67
C ILE A 31 -14.38 8.92 -5.12
N SER A 32 -14.14 10.06 -5.78
CA SER A 32 -14.46 10.17 -7.21
C SER A 32 -13.43 9.40 -8.05
N GLN A 33 -13.85 8.97 -9.24
CA GLN A 33 -12.95 8.30 -10.18
C GLN A 33 -11.77 9.21 -10.58
N PRO A 34 -11.99 10.49 -10.89
CA PRO A 34 -10.86 11.38 -11.21
C PRO A 34 -9.86 11.50 -10.07
N SER A 35 -10.33 11.57 -8.82
CA SER A 35 -9.43 11.63 -7.67
C SER A 35 -8.57 10.38 -7.57
N LEU A 36 -9.18 9.21 -7.74
CA LEU A 36 -8.45 7.95 -7.72
C LEU A 36 -7.44 7.88 -8.86
N THR A 37 -7.86 8.22 -10.06
CA THR A 37 -7.00 8.19 -11.25
C THR A 37 -5.80 9.11 -11.06
N ASN A 38 -6.03 10.33 -10.55
CA ASN A 38 -4.96 11.28 -10.33
C ASN A 38 -3.97 10.77 -9.29
N ALA A 39 -4.46 10.18 -8.20
CA ALA A 39 -3.60 9.64 -7.16
C ALA A 39 -2.69 8.53 -7.71
N ILE A 40 -3.25 7.66 -8.55
CA ILE A 40 -2.49 6.59 -9.18
C ILE A 40 -1.43 7.16 -10.12
N HIS A 41 -1.80 8.13 -10.96
CA HIS A 41 -0.85 8.73 -11.89
C HIS A 41 0.28 9.45 -11.18
N GLU A 42 -0.01 10.13 -10.08
CA GLU A 42 1.03 10.78 -9.29
C GLU A 42 2.01 9.77 -8.71
N LEU A 43 1.51 8.65 -8.22
CA LEU A 43 2.34 7.58 -7.70
C LEU A 43 3.20 6.96 -8.79
N GLU A 44 2.60 6.66 -9.95
CA GLU A 44 3.33 6.11 -11.07
C GLU A 44 4.43 7.05 -11.54
N LYS A 45 4.13 8.34 -11.57
CA LYS A 45 5.09 9.36 -11.99
C LYS A 45 6.23 9.46 -10.99
N GLU A 46 5.93 9.44 -9.71
CA GLU A 46 6.96 9.52 -8.67
C GLU A 46 7.90 8.32 -8.72
N MET A 47 7.34 7.14 -8.89
CA MET A 47 8.11 5.89 -8.92
C MET A 47 8.69 5.59 -10.30
N ASN A 48 8.28 6.35 -11.31
CA ASN A 48 8.72 6.19 -12.70
C ASN A 48 8.44 4.78 -13.23
N ILE A 49 7.26 4.27 -12.91
CA ILE A 49 6.77 2.98 -13.41
C ILE A 49 5.31 3.11 -13.81
N THR A 50 4.87 2.17 -14.66
CA THR A 50 3.45 2.00 -14.94
C THR A 50 2.95 0.82 -14.12
N ILE A 51 2.02 1.07 -13.22
CA ILE A 51 1.47 0.02 -12.37
C ILE A 51 0.30 -0.67 -13.09
N PHE A 52 -0.59 0.14 -13.66
CA PHE A 52 -1.79 -0.37 -14.32
C PHE A 52 -1.81 0.05 -15.78
N ASP A 53 -2.09 -0.92 -16.66
CA ASP A 53 -2.39 -0.68 -18.05
C ASP A 53 -3.90 -0.76 -18.23
N ARG A 54 -4.47 0.19 -18.96
CA ARG A 54 -5.90 0.17 -19.26
C ARG A 54 -6.15 -0.57 -20.55
N THR A 55 -7.08 -1.52 -20.49
CA THR A 55 -7.52 -2.27 -21.65
C THR A 55 -9.03 -2.14 -21.80
N ASN A 56 -9.55 -2.60 -22.93
CA ASN A 56 -11.00 -2.60 -23.15
C ASN A 56 -11.74 -3.50 -22.17
N LYS A 57 -11.03 -4.41 -21.53
CA LYS A 57 -11.61 -5.36 -20.57
C LYS A 57 -11.41 -4.95 -19.13
N GLY A 58 -10.84 -3.76 -18.89
CA GLY A 58 -10.59 -3.27 -17.54
C GLY A 58 -9.13 -2.96 -17.30
N ILE A 59 -8.69 -3.15 -16.07
CA ILE A 59 -7.34 -2.84 -15.65
C ILE A 59 -6.47 -4.10 -15.72
N HIS A 60 -5.31 -3.96 -16.34
CA HIS A 60 -4.29 -5.01 -16.36
C HIS A 60 -3.09 -4.53 -15.52
N ILE A 61 -2.61 -5.38 -14.63
CA ILE A 61 -1.47 -5.04 -13.77
C ILE A 61 -0.18 -5.36 -14.53
N SER A 62 0.69 -4.37 -14.66
CA SER A 62 1.98 -4.57 -15.32
C SER A 62 2.88 -5.43 -14.45
N LYS A 63 3.99 -5.93 -15.03
CA LYS A 63 4.96 -6.70 -14.27
C LYS A 63 5.57 -5.86 -13.15
N ASP A 64 5.95 -4.63 -13.45
CA ASP A 64 6.46 -3.70 -12.45
C ASP A 64 5.40 -3.41 -11.40
N GLY A 65 4.14 -3.32 -11.82
CA GLY A 65 3.01 -3.12 -10.92
C GLY A 65 2.82 -4.26 -9.95
N GLU A 66 2.98 -5.50 -10.40
CA GLU A 66 2.87 -6.66 -9.52
C GLU A 66 3.95 -6.64 -8.44
N ASP A 67 5.18 -6.32 -8.80
CA ASP A 67 6.26 -6.19 -7.84
C ASP A 67 5.98 -5.07 -6.85
N PHE A 68 5.57 -3.92 -7.37
CA PHE A 68 5.25 -2.77 -6.53
C PHE A 68 4.11 -3.07 -5.57
N LEU A 69 3.06 -3.74 -6.05
CA LEU A 69 1.92 -4.11 -5.20
C LEU A 69 2.34 -5.06 -4.08
N GLY A 70 3.26 -5.97 -4.36
CA GLY A 70 3.79 -6.87 -3.34
C GLY A 70 4.43 -6.09 -2.20
N TYR A 71 5.27 -5.10 -2.53
CA TYR A 71 5.87 -4.24 -1.52
C TYR A 71 4.84 -3.35 -0.83
N ALA A 72 3.88 -2.83 -1.59
CA ALA A 72 2.84 -1.99 -1.02
C ALA A 72 2.03 -2.73 0.04
N ARG A 73 1.71 -3.99 -0.21
CA ARG A 73 0.99 -4.81 0.78
C ARG A 73 1.81 -4.99 2.06
N GLN A 74 3.12 -5.21 1.92
CA GLN A 74 3.99 -5.31 3.08
C GLN A 74 4.02 -4.02 3.89
N VAL A 75 4.12 -2.89 3.21
CA VAL A 75 4.13 -1.59 3.89
C VAL A 75 2.84 -1.37 4.66
N LEU A 76 1.69 -1.67 4.04
CA LEU A 76 0.41 -1.49 4.71
C LEU A 76 0.23 -2.45 5.87
N GLU A 77 0.72 -3.67 5.74
CA GLU A 77 0.69 -4.63 6.83
C GLU A 77 1.48 -4.11 8.03
N GLN A 78 2.66 -3.57 7.80
CA GLN A 78 3.47 -2.98 8.86
C GLN A 78 2.78 -1.77 9.49
N ALA A 79 2.16 -0.94 8.67
CA ALA A 79 1.42 0.22 9.17
C ALA A 79 0.25 -0.22 10.06
N THR A 80 -0.44 -1.28 9.67
CA THR A 80 -1.54 -1.83 10.45
C THR A 80 -1.06 -2.37 11.80
N LEU A 81 0.05 -3.10 11.78
CA LEU A 81 0.65 -3.61 13.02
C LEU A 81 1.06 -2.47 13.95
N LEU A 82 1.62 -1.41 13.38
CA LEU A 82 2.00 -0.23 14.15
C LEU A 82 0.78 0.42 14.80
N GLU A 83 -0.30 0.59 14.03
CA GLU A 83 -1.52 1.19 14.55
C GLU A 83 -2.15 0.31 15.64
N ASP A 84 -2.21 -0.99 15.41
CA ASP A 84 -2.79 -1.92 16.37
C ASP A 84 -2.02 -1.90 17.70
N ARG A 85 -0.72 -1.77 17.63
CA ARG A 85 0.11 -1.72 18.83
C ARG A 85 -0.21 -0.51 19.69
N TYR A 86 -0.42 0.65 19.08
CA TYR A 86 -0.53 1.91 19.82
C TYR A 86 -1.95 2.44 19.93
N LYS A 87 -2.81 2.14 18.97
CA LYS A 87 -4.20 2.59 18.99
C LYS A 87 -5.18 1.53 19.41
N GLY A 88 -4.91 0.28 19.02
CA GLY A 88 -5.78 -0.84 19.32
C GLY A 88 -5.79 -1.28 20.77
N GLY A 89 -4.88 -0.78 21.51
CA GLY A 89 -4.75 -0.76 22.96
C GLY A 89 -5.01 -2.03 23.70
N ASN A 90 -6.25 -2.31 23.97
CA ASN A 90 -6.57 -3.25 25.04
C ASN A 90 -6.56 -4.71 24.62
N GLY A 91 -6.90 -4.98 23.38
CA GLY A 91 -6.94 -6.35 22.89
C GLY A 91 -5.59 -6.98 22.65
N GLY A 92 -4.59 -6.16 22.41
CA GLY A 92 -3.27 -6.64 22.06
C GLY A 92 -2.31 -6.89 23.22
N LYS A 93 -2.71 -6.57 24.43
CA LYS A 93 -1.76 -6.63 25.56
C LYS A 93 -1.26 -8.03 25.83
N GLN A 94 -2.11 -9.03 25.72
CA GLN A 94 -1.70 -10.42 25.97
C GLN A 94 -0.87 -10.99 24.82
N GLU A 95 -1.20 -10.60 23.62
CA GLU A 95 -0.44 -11.00 22.45
C GLU A 95 0.84 -10.21 22.31
N PHE A 96 0.93 -9.12 23.02
CA PHE A 96 2.03 -8.19 22.93
C PHE A 96 3.38 -8.84 23.13
N CYS A 97 3.50 -9.71 24.13
CA CYS A 97 4.79 -10.35 24.42
C CYS A 97 5.24 -11.27 23.28
N VAL A 98 4.32 -11.96 22.65
CA VAL A 98 4.64 -12.85 21.52
C VAL A 98 4.86 -12.04 20.26
N SER A 99 4.00 -11.05 20.05
CA SER A 99 4.07 -10.20 18.87
C SER A 99 5.29 -9.28 18.85
N THR A 100 5.87 -9.00 20.01
CA THR A 100 6.98 -8.06 20.11
C THR A 100 8.18 -8.52 19.29
N GLN A 101 8.52 -9.80 19.32
CA GLN A 101 9.64 -10.31 18.55
C GLN A 101 9.39 -10.20 17.05
N HIS A 102 8.20 -10.58 16.61
CA HIS A 102 7.83 -10.45 15.21
C HIS A 102 7.78 -8.99 14.78
N TYR A 103 7.24 -8.16 15.64
CA TYR A 103 7.15 -6.73 15.34
C TYR A 103 8.54 -6.11 15.17
N SER A 104 9.47 -6.38 16.08
CA SER A 104 10.82 -5.84 15.99
C SER A 104 11.52 -6.30 14.73
N PHE A 105 11.38 -7.57 14.38
CA PHE A 105 11.97 -8.11 13.16
C PHE A 105 11.38 -7.44 11.92
N ALA A 106 10.05 -7.28 11.89
CA ALA A 106 9.37 -6.67 10.76
C ALA A 106 9.75 -5.19 10.59
N VAL A 107 9.89 -4.46 11.70
CA VAL A 107 10.30 -3.07 11.66
C VAL A 107 11.72 -2.93 11.12
N GLN A 108 12.63 -3.81 11.53
CA GLN A 108 13.99 -3.80 11.00
C GLN A 108 14.01 -4.07 9.51
N ALA A 109 13.24 -5.05 9.06
CA ALA A 109 13.14 -5.34 7.63
C ALA A 109 12.60 -4.14 6.85
N PHE A 110 11.60 -3.46 7.41
CA PHE A 110 11.03 -2.28 6.79
C PHE A 110 12.05 -1.15 6.70
N VAL A 111 12.80 -0.90 7.77
CA VAL A 111 13.82 0.14 7.79
C VAL A 111 14.91 -0.15 6.77
N GLU A 112 15.36 -1.39 6.68
CA GLU A 112 16.37 -1.77 5.70
C GLU A 112 15.85 -1.61 4.28
N MET A 113 14.61 -1.98 4.03
CA MET A 113 13.99 -1.80 2.72
C MET A 113 13.97 -0.32 2.34
N VAL A 114 13.58 0.55 3.26
CA VAL A 114 13.57 1.99 3.01
C VAL A 114 14.98 2.50 2.73
N ARG A 115 15.98 2.01 3.44
CA ARG A 115 17.37 2.39 3.19
C ARG A 115 17.85 2.00 1.80
N GLN A 116 17.45 0.83 1.32
CA GLN A 116 17.84 0.37 -0.01
C GLN A 116 17.26 1.27 -1.10
N PHE A 117 16.07 1.80 -0.90
CA PHE A 117 15.41 2.66 -1.87
C PHE A 117 15.68 4.14 -1.61
N GLY A 118 16.16 4.46 -0.45
CA GLY A 118 16.54 5.81 -0.08
C GLY A 118 17.94 6.15 -0.48
#